data_e777952cb316a11537128b658400b491
#
_entry.id   e777952cb316a11537128b658400b491
#
_cell.length_a   1.000
_cell.length_b   1.000
_cell.length_c   1.000
_cell.angle_alpha   90.00
_cell.angle_beta   90.00
_cell.angle_gamma   90.00
#
_symmetry.space_group_name_H-M   'P 1'
#
loop_
_entity.id
_entity.type
_entity.pdbx_description
1 polymer ?
#
loop_
_entity_poly.entity_id
_entity_poly.type
_entity_poly.pdbx_seq_one_letter_code
_entity_poly.pdbx_strand_id
1 'polypeptide(L)'
;MRFLMVNTIFKYALSLLLITVQGNTCSGDSKCDGIVTMPLLDGMKATLKADLDVRNMNDHLKTYISSEIKKGFENAMNDVMKQIVNKGLEEINATIIEAIQENLPEKGVTYIRWGRKDCPAGADIVYTGQVSGNDYRNTGGGVNNLCLPNNPENGQHQSYTNDQVYGGEYRLTSSVKPSGWSESLNQKEIPCSVCYQQRRSAVLMIPGRKTCYKGWNSEYHGYLMSDHKTHHRRDYACVDINAEPLDNLNGGASGALFYPLRTNCGSLRCPPYTDSVDVFCVVCTK
;
A
#
# COMPACT_ATOMS: atom_id res chain seq x y z
N MET A 1 -14.53 18.80 25.71
CA MET A 1 -15.69 19.47 25.14
C MET A 1 -16.80 18.47 24.80
N ARG A 2 -17.06 17.48 25.66
CA ARG A 2 -18.07 16.41 25.46
C ARG A 2 -19.02 16.22 26.63
N PHE A 3 -18.99 17.12 27.60
CA PHE A 3 -19.86 17.06 28.80
C PHE A 3 -21.09 17.99 28.76
N LEU A 4 -21.24 18.75 27.67
CA LEU A 4 -22.35 19.74 27.56
C LEU A 4 -23.57 19.26 26.74
N MET A 5 -23.48 18.15 26.02
CA MET A 5 -24.61 17.66 25.21
C MET A 5 -25.56 16.71 25.92
N VAL A 6 -25.15 16.08 27.01
CA VAL A 6 -26.04 15.14 27.74
C VAL A 6 -27.04 15.89 28.61
N ASN A 7 -26.70 17.11 29.04
CA ASN A 7 -27.58 17.89 29.91
C ASN A 7 -28.72 18.62 29.19
N THR A 8 -28.68 18.75 27.89
CA THR A 8 -29.69 19.44 27.09
C THR A 8 -30.84 18.50 26.71
N ILE A 9 -30.59 17.23 26.49
CA ILE A 9 -31.62 16.23 26.14
C ILE A 9 -32.48 15.88 27.35
N PHE A 10 -31.91 15.87 28.55
CA PHE A 10 -32.67 15.62 29.79
C PHE A 10 -33.60 16.77 30.16
N LYS A 11 -33.28 18.01 29.78
CA LYS A 11 -34.15 19.19 30.06
C LYS A 11 -35.37 19.28 29.13
N TYR A 12 -35.26 18.77 27.89
CA TYR A 12 -36.37 18.76 26.92
C TYR A 12 -37.35 17.60 27.14
N ALA A 13 -36.89 16.49 27.70
CA ALA A 13 -37.77 15.35 28.01
C ALA A 13 -38.63 15.60 29.25
N LEU A 14 -38.23 16.51 30.16
CA LEU A 14 -39.00 16.81 31.37
C LEU A 14 -40.03 17.93 31.20
N SER A 15 -39.96 18.70 30.09
CA SER A 15 -40.88 19.82 29.86
C SER A 15 -42.15 19.45 29.04
N LEU A 16 -42.28 18.21 28.58
CA LEU A 16 -43.44 17.76 27.80
C LEU A 16 -44.44 16.90 28.57
N LEU A 17 -44.29 16.79 29.92
CA LEU A 17 -45.15 15.99 30.80
C LEU A 17 -45.79 16.79 31.91
N LEU A 18 -45.92 18.11 31.76
CA LEU A 18 -46.79 18.91 32.63
C LEU A 18 -48.13 19.15 31.90
N ILE A 19 -48.93 18.11 31.75
CA ILE A 19 -50.37 18.27 31.64
C ILE A 19 -50.86 18.60 33.03
N THR A 20 -51.06 19.90 33.30
CA THR A 20 -51.75 20.33 34.49
C THR A 20 -53.21 19.91 34.38
N VAL A 21 -53.52 18.75 34.91
CA VAL A 21 -54.92 18.41 35.23
C VAL A 21 -55.27 19.19 36.48
N GLN A 22 -56.02 20.27 36.30
CA GLN A 22 -56.71 20.92 37.45
C GLN A 22 -57.81 19.98 37.92
N GLY A 23 -57.42 19.05 38.78
CA GLY A 23 -58.40 18.25 39.50
C GLY A 23 -58.82 18.99 40.77
N ASN A 24 -60.09 19.26 40.91
CA ASN A 24 -60.64 19.67 42.17
C ASN A 24 -60.39 18.56 43.22
N THR A 25 -59.61 18.86 44.25
CA THR A 25 -59.40 17.93 45.36
C THR A 25 -60.68 17.85 46.21
N CYS A 26 -61.33 16.72 46.08
CA CYS A 26 -62.41 16.37 46.97
C CYS A 26 -61.83 15.85 48.30
N SER A 27 -62.09 16.54 49.37
CA SER A 27 -61.78 16.07 50.71
C SER A 27 -63.07 15.51 51.31
N GLY A 28 -63.08 14.19 51.67
CA GLY A 28 -64.15 13.52 52.42
C GLY A 28 -65.02 12.55 51.55
N ASP A 29 -65.48 11.49 52.19
CA ASP A 29 -66.22 10.34 51.67
C ASP A 29 -67.50 10.68 50.83
N SER A 30 -67.39 11.27 49.69
CA SER A 30 -68.51 11.44 48.78
C SER A 30 -68.03 11.24 47.33
N LYS A 31 -68.74 10.40 46.54
CA LYS A 31 -68.56 10.15 45.13
C LYS A 31 -68.51 11.49 44.40
N CYS A 32 -67.36 11.77 43.77
CA CYS A 32 -67.25 12.91 42.87
C CYS A 32 -67.80 12.56 41.52
N ASP A 33 -69.01 13.06 41.24
CA ASP A 33 -69.58 12.99 39.85
C ASP A 33 -68.92 14.06 39.00
N GLY A 34 -67.87 13.65 38.24
CA GLY A 34 -67.26 14.47 37.16
C GLY A 34 -68.16 14.52 35.95
N ILE A 35 -68.84 15.63 35.72
CA ILE A 35 -69.66 15.80 34.50
C ILE A 35 -68.75 16.36 33.40
N VAL A 36 -68.44 15.56 32.37
CA VAL A 36 -67.78 16.01 31.14
C VAL A 36 -68.89 16.34 30.12
N THR A 37 -69.01 17.61 29.79
CA THR A 37 -69.93 18.08 28.76
C THR A 37 -69.21 18.16 27.42
N MET A 38 -69.58 17.31 26.46
CA MET A 38 -69.16 17.42 25.07
C MET A 38 -70.29 18.02 24.23
N PRO A 39 -70.05 19.05 23.42
CA PRO A 39 -71.02 19.51 22.45
C PRO A 39 -71.13 18.52 21.27
N LEU A 40 -72.19 17.77 21.24
CA LEU A 40 -72.56 16.87 20.13
C LEU A 40 -73.58 17.55 19.23
N LEU A 41 -73.16 18.30 18.24
CA LEU A 41 -73.98 18.99 17.25
C LEU A 41 -74.81 20.20 17.79
N ASP A 42 -75.06 21.15 16.90
CA ASP A 42 -75.72 22.43 17.23
C ASP A 42 -77.00 22.23 18.02
N GLY A 43 -76.98 22.71 19.26
CA GLY A 43 -78.19 22.84 20.12
C GLY A 43 -78.54 21.66 21.01
N MET A 44 -77.87 20.51 20.97
CA MET A 44 -78.12 19.39 21.88
C MET A 44 -77.06 19.30 23.00
N LYS A 45 -77.49 19.43 24.25
CA LYS A 45 -76.66 19.11 25.42
C LYS A 45 -77.00 17.72 25.94
N ALA A 46 -76.03 16.79 25.74
CA ALA A 46 -76.12 15.47 26.38
C ALA A 46 -75.14 15.44 27.59
N THR A 47 -75.65 14.99 28.70
CA THR A 47 -74.84 14.75 29.91
C THR A 47 -74.43 13.27 29.92
N LEU A 48 -73.15 13.01 29.70
CA LEU A 48 -72.59 11.68 29.82
C LEU A 48 -72.11 11.49 31.27
N LYS A 49 -72.70 10.57 32.02
CA LYS A 49 -72.12 10.09 33.27
C LYS A 49 -71.20 8.94 32.97
N ALA A 50 -69.86 9.17 33.07
CA ALA A 50 -68.87 8.12 32.98
C ALA A 50 -68.30 7.84 34.35
N ASP A 51 -68.46 6.64 34.86
CA ASP A 51 -67.76 6.18 36.05
C ASP A 51 -66.34 5.88 35.66
N LEU A 52 -65.41 6.76 36.02
CA LEU A 52 -63.99 6.57 35.69
C LEU A 52 -63.37 5.69 36.79
N ASP A 53 -63.07 4.43 36.48
CA ASP A 53 -62.31 3.55 37.38
C ASP A 53 -60.81 3.96 37.40
N VAL A 54 -60.51 4.93 38.24
CA VAL A 54 -59.15 5.51 38.39
C VAL A 54 -58.16 4.47 38.88
N ARG A 55 -58.59 3.39 39.54
CA ARG A 55 -57.68 2.33 40.01
C ARG A 55 -57.22 1.47 38.84
N ASN A 56 -58.13 1.05 38.02
CA ASN A 56 -57.82 0.25 36.80
C ASN A 56 -56.94 1.06 35.83
N MET A 57 -57.25 2.34 35.65
CA MET A 57 -56.42 3.25 34.83
C MET A 57 -55.01 3.39 35.35
N ASN A 58 -54.81 3.55 36.65
CA ASN A 58 -53.49 3.64 37.27
C ASN A 58 -52.67 2.36 37.11
N ASP A 59 -53.27 1.19 37.24
CA ASP A 59 -52.58 -0.08 37.07
C ASP A 59 -52.20 -0.32 35.62
N HIS A 60 -53.02 0.04 34.64
CA HIS A 60 -52.69 0.02 33.24
C HIS A 60 -51.53 1.00 32.88
N LEU A 61 -51.60 2.23 33.42
CA LEU A 61 -50.56 3.24 33.20
C LEU A 61 -49.24 2.79 33.80
N LYS A 62 -49.25 2.24 35.04
CA LYS A 62 -48.07 1.71 35.70
C LYS A 62 -47.43 0.56 34.90
N THR A 63 -48.25 -0.35 34.40
CA THR A 63 -47.80 -1.48 33.59
C THR A 63 -47.18 -0.99 32.25
N TYR A 64 -47.80 -0.04 31.57
CA TYR A 64 -47.36 0.55 30.33
C TYR A 64 -46.00 1.29 30.52
N ILE A 65 -45.93 2.19 31.54
CA ILE A 65 -44.69 2.93 31.84
C ILE A 65 -43.56 1.96 32.17
N SER A 66 -43.80 0.94 32.98
CA SER A 66 -42.80 -0.07 33.34
C SER A 66 -42.30 -0.83 32.12
N SER A 67 -43.19 -1.17 31.17
CA SER A 67 -42.79 -1.87 29.92
C SER A 67 -41.97 -0.98 29.02
N GLU A 68 -42.33 0.31 28.87
CA GLU A 68 -41.58 1.23 28.00
C GLU A 68 -40.21 1.61 28.59
N ILE A 69 -40.13 1.78 29.90
CA ILE A 69 -38.86 1.98 30.61
C ILE A 69 -37.95 0.76 30.40
N LYS A 70 -38.48 -0.48 30.54
CA LYS A 70 -37.72 -1.71 30.35
C LYS A 70 -37.19 -1.82 28.91
N LYS A 71 -38.06 -1.59 27.90
CA LYS A 71 -37.65 -1.59 26.48
C LYS A 71 -36.57 -0.52 26.21
N GLY A 72 -36.77 0.69 26.69
CA GLY A 72 -35.80 1.79 26.54
C GLY A 72 -34.45 1.44 27.16
N PHE A 73 -34.43 0.82 28.32
CA PHE A 73 -33.21 0.39 28.99
C PHE A 73 -32.52 -0.75 28.26
N GLU A 74 -33.26 -1.76 27.79
CA GLU A 74 -32.72 -2.87 27.01
C GLU A 74 -32.10 -2.40 25.69
N ASN A 75 -32.74 -1.47 25.00
CA ASN A 75 -32.23 -0.89 23.76
C ASN A 75 -30.95 -0.07 24.03
N ALA A 76 -30.96 0.80 25.04
CA ALA A 76 -29.80 1.58 25.41
C ALA A 76 -28.61 0.70 25.85
N MET A 77 -28.90 -0.36 26.62
CA MET A 77 -27.88 -1.35 27.02
C MET A 77 -27.27 -2.05 25.82
N ASN A 78 -28.09 -2.52 24.88
CA ASN A 78 -27.64 -3.17 23.67
C ASN A 78 -26.77 -2.25 22.80
N ASP A 79 -27.14 -0.99 22.67
CA ASP A 79 -26.34 -0.02 21.88
C ASP A 79 -25.00 0.28 22.55
N VAL A 80 -24.96 0.44 23.86
CA VAL A 80 -23.72 0.62 24.62
C VAL A 80 -22.85 -0.63 24.52
N MET A 81 -23.42 -1.82 24.67
CA MET A 81 -22.67 -3.09 24.51
C MET A 81 -22.07 -3.22 23.12
N LYS A 82 -22.83 -2.91 22.05
CA LYS A 82 -22.31 -2.93 20.67
C LYS A 82 -21.16 -1.96 20.51
N GLN A 83 -21.26 -0.74 21.04
CA GLN A 83 -20.19 0.25 20.95
C GLN A 83 -18.93 -0.20 21.69
N ILE A 84 -19.05 -0.78 22.89
CA ILE A 84 -17.92 -1.28 23.69
C ILE A 84 -17.25 -2.45 22.97
N VAL A 85 -18.03 -3.42 22.45
CA VAL A 85 -17.50 -4.59 21.74
C VAL A 85 -16.79 -4.17 20.45
N ASN A 86 -17.41 -3.31 19.65
CA ASN A 86 -16.79 -2.84 18.41
C ASN A 86 -15.50 -2.07 18.67
N LYS A 87 -15.50 -1.16 19.65
CA LYS A 87 -14.30 -0.42 20.04
C LYS A 87 -13.20 -1.34 20.56
N GLY A 88 -13.55 -2.32 21.40
CA GLY A 88 -12.60 -3.31 21.91
C GLY A 88 -12.00 -4.19 20.79
N LEU A 89 -12.82 -4.58 19.81
CA LEU A 89 -12.34 -5.32 18.64
C LEU A 89 -11.38 -4.51 17.75
N GLU A 90 -11.68 -3.22 17.56
CA GLU A 90 -10.78 -2.31 16.82
C GLU A 90 -9.43 -2.13 17.53
N GLU A 91 -9.46 -1.93 18.86
CA GLU A 91 -8.24 -1.80 19.67
C GLU A 91 -7.41 -3.10 19.68
N ILE A 92 -8.05 -4.25 19.83
CA ILE A 92 -7.38 -5.57 19.77
C ILE A 92 -6.78 -5.82 18.39
N ASN A 93 -7.54 -5.55 17.32
CA ASN A 93 -7.03 -5.72 15.97
C ASN A 93 -5.82 -4.81 15.70
N ALA A 94 -5.87 -3.55 16.12
CA ALA A 94 -4.74 -2.64 15.99
C ALA A 94 -3.50 -3.15 16.74
N THR A 95 -3.67 -3.61 17.98
CA THR A 95 -2.58 -4.16 18.80
C THR A 95 -2.00 -5.45 18.21
N ILE A 96 -2.85 -6.33 17.67
CA ILE A 96 -2.41 -7.57 17.02
C ILE A 96 -1.62 -7.27 15.75
N ILE A 97 -2.11 -6.32 14.92
CA ILE A 97 -1.40 -5.91 13.69
C ILE A 97 -0.03 -5.32 14.03
N GLU A 98 0.04 -4.44 15.04
CA GLU A 98 1.29 -3.85 15.51
C GLU A 98 2.26 -4.92 16.03
N ALA A 99 1.80 -5.82 16.89
CA ALA A 99 2.60 -6.93 17.42
C ALA A 99 3.07 -7.92 16.33
N ILE A 100 2.25 -8.16 15.30
CA ILE A 100 2.64 -8.98 14.14
C ILE A 100 3.70 -8.24 13.32
N GLN A 101 3.55 -6.93 13.11
CA GLN A 101 4.52 -6.13 12.36
C GLN A 101 5.88 -6.03 13.06
N GLU A 102 5.90 -5.89 14.38
CA GLU A 102 7.13 -5.86 15.19
C GLU A 102 7.85 -7.21 15.26
N ASN A 103 7.12 -8.32 15.25
CA ASN A 103 7.68 -9.66 15.40
C ASN A 103 7.89 -10.41 14.07
N LEU A 104 7.41 -9.88 12.93
CA LEU A 104 7.80 -10.43 11.64
C LEU A 104 9.26 -10.05 11.38
N PRO A 105 10.17 -11.05 11.13
CA PRO A 105 11.51 -10.71 10.68
C PRO A 105 11.39 -9.80 9.45
N GLU A 106 12.15 -8.73 9.44
CA GLU A 106 12.17 -7.77 8.31
C GLU A 106 12.49 -8.56 7.03
N LYS A 107 11.44 -8.95 6.32
CA LYS A 107 11.58 -9.60 5.02
C LYS A 107 11.87 -8.52 4.00
N GLY A 108 12.95 -8.69 3.30
CA GLY A 108 13.33 -7.82 2.22
C GLY A 108 14.03 -8.60 1.12
N VAL A 109 14.24 -7.95 0.00
CA VAL A 109 14.93 -8.50 -1.15
C VAL A 109 16.04 -7.58 -1.60
N THR A 110 17.09 -8.17 -2.12
CA THR A 110 18.17 -7.42 -2.77
C THR A 110 18.05 -7.53 -4.29
N TYR A 111 18.39 -6.45 -4.97
CA TYR A 111 18.53 -6.44 -6.42
C TYR A 111 19.68 -5.51 -6.83
N ILE A 112 20.17 -5.68 -8.05
CA ILE A 112 21.21 -4.82 -8.60
C ILE A 112 20.57 -3.82 -9.55
N ARG A 113 20.88 -2.53 -9.32
CA ARG A 113 20.57 -1.45 -10.26
C ARG A 113 21.81 -1.19 -11.11
N TRP A 114 21.73 -1.59 -12.36
CA TRP A 114 22.80 -1.43 -13.34
C TRP A 114 22.74 -0.03 -13.96
N GLY A 115 23.88 0.62 -14.10
CA GLY A 115 23.99 1.94 -14.74
C GLY A 115 23.77 3.13 -13.81
N ARG A 116 23.62 2.92 -12.50
CA ARG A 116 23.41 3.98 -11.50
C ARG A 116 24.27 3.77 -10.27
N LYS A 117 24.68 4.91 -9.64
CA LYS A 117 25.46 4.96 -8.38
C LYS A 117 24.57 4.98 -7.14
N ASP A 118 23.26 5.06 -7.31
CA ASP A 118 22.27 5.18 -6.25
C ASP A 118 21.15 4.15 -6.40
N CYS A 119 20.40 3.94 -5.33
CA CYS A 119 19.17 3.16 -5.34
C CYS A 119 17.95 4.07 -5.57
N PRO A 120 16.82 3.53 -6.07
CA PRO A 120 15.57 4.27 -6.12
C PRO A 120 15.14 4.74 -4.73
N ALA A 121 14.30 5.79 -4.69
CA ALA A 121 13.73 6.28 -3.44
C ALA A 121 12.96 5.18 -2.69
N GLY A 122 13.26 5.00 -1.42
CA GLY A 122 12.64 3.98 -0.56
C GLY A 122 13.38 2.64 -0.52
N ALA A 123 14.47 2.47 -1.29
CA ALA A 123 15.36 1.34 -1.16
C ALA A 123 16.67 1.76 -0.48
N ASP A 124 17.20 0.92 0.39
CA ASP A 124 18.45 1.13 1.08
C ASP A 124 19.63 0.68 0.21
N ILE A 125 20.73 1.44 0.23
CA ILE A 125 21.98 1.06 -0.45
C ILE A 125 22.72 0.04 0.42
N VAL A 126 22.96 -1.17 -0.12
CA VAL A 126 23.84 -2.15 0.52
C VAL A 126 25.29 -1.79 0.20
N TYR A 127 25.61 -1.59 -1.08
CA TYR A 127 26.87 -1.04 -1.55
C TYR A 127 26.72 -0.48 -2.97
N THR A 128 27.69 0.36 -3.36
CA THR A 128 27.84 0.84 -4.73
C THR A 128 29.13 0.30 -5.31
N GLY A 129 29.21 0.22 -6.63
CA GLY A 129 30.36 -0.37 -7.27
C GLY A 129 30.42 -0.15 -8.76
N GLN A 130 31.27 -0.96 -9.38
CA GLN A 130 31.51 -0.99 -10.80
C GLN A 130 30.96 -2.29 -11.41
N VAL A 131 30.28 -2.17 -12.53
CA VAL A 131 29.91 -3.33 -13.36
C VAL A 131 31.18 -4.03 -13.83
N SER A 132 31.16 -5.35 -13.73
CA SER A 132 32.30 -6.18 -14.10
C SER A 132 31.86 -7.51 -14.70
N GLY A 133 32.77 -8.23 -15.25
CA GLY A 133 32.56 -9.57 -15.81
C GLY A 133 33.79 -10.06 -16.55
N ASN A 134 33.60 -11.01 -17.42
CA ASN A 134 34.67 -11.54 -18.24
C ASN A 134 34.99 -10.62 -19.45
N ASP A 135 36.19 -10.72 -20.01
CA ASP A 135 36.54 -10.01 -21.22
C ASP A 135 35.76 -10.57 -22.43
N TYR A 136 35.33 -9.70 -23.32
CA TYR A 136 34.53 -10.04 -24.50
C TYR A 136 35.21 -11.01 -25.47
N ARG A 137 36.53 -11.16 -25.37
CA ARG A 137 37.36 -12.04 -26.20
C ARG A 137 37.54 -13.43 -25.60
N ASN A 138 37.31 -13.62 -24.32
CA ASN A 138 37.56 -14.89 -23.64
C ASN A 138 36.47 -15.91 -23.94
N THR A 139 36.85 -17.10 -24.38
CA THR A 139 35.94 -18.19 -24.76
C THR A 139 35.40 -18.95 -23.53
N GLY A 140 36.08 -18.88 -22.42
CA GLY A 140 35.72 -19.53 -21.16
C GLY A 140 35.48 -18.52 -20.03
N GLY A 141 35.35 -19.01 -18.80
CA GLY A 141 35.13 -18.20 -17.63
C GLY A 141 33.67 -17.93 -17.28
N GLY A 142 33.45 -16.98 -16.40
CA GLY A 142 32.11 -16.61 -15.94
C GLY A 142 31.32 -15.83 -16.99
N VAL A 143 30.02 -16.11 -17.11
CA VAL A 143 29.12 -15.40 -18.05
C VAL A 143 28.31 -14.30 -17.36
N ASN A 144 28.23 -14.32 -16.04
CA ASN A 144 27.41 -13.39 -15.27
C ASN A 144 28.01 -12.00 -15.23
N ASN A 145 27.17 -11.00 -15.17
CA ASN A 145 27.56 -9.65 -14.78
C ASN A 145 27.73 -9.57 -13.28
N LEU A 146 28.74 -8.87 -12.82
CA LEU A 146 29.04 -8.66 -11.40
C LEU A 146 28.96 -7.17 -11.07
N CYS A 147 28.48 -6.84 -9.87
CA CYS A 147 28.63 -5.52 -9.29
C CYS A 147 29.73 -5.60 -8.24
N LEU A 148 30.96 -5.16 -8.58
CA LEU A 148 32.08 -5.18 -7.66
C LEU A 148 32.06 -3.94 -6.76
N PRO A 149 32.17 -4.10 -5.43
CA PRO A 149 32.10 -2.98 -4.50
C PRO A 149 33.26 -1.99 -4.68
N ASN A 150 33.01 -0.70 -4.38
CA ASN A 150 34.02 0.34 -4.42
C ASN A 150 35.05 0.23 -3.27
N ASN A 151 34.81 -0.61 -2.28
CA ASN A 151 35.67 -0.85 -1.12
C ASN A 151 36.02 -2.35 -0.99
N PRO A 152 36.72 -2.95 -1.97
CA PRO A 152 36.99 -4.38 -1.97
C PRO A 152 38.03 -4.74 -0.88
N GLU A 153 37.91 -6.00 -0.42
CA GLU A 153 38.99 -6.63 0.36
C GLU A 153 39.88 -7.42 -0.60
N ASN A 154 41.12 -6.97 -0.77
CA ASN A 154 42.05 -7.54 -1.72
C ASN A 154 42.73 -8.79 -1.18
N GLY A 155 42.76 -9.86 -1.97
CA GLY A 155 43.56 -11.04 -1.71
C GLY A 155 45.05 -10.82 -1.97
N GLN A 156 45.84 -11.88 -1.83
CA GLN A 156 47.25 -11.88 -2.14
C GLN A 156 47.49 -11.96 -3.65
N HIS A 157 48.55 -11.27 -4.10
CA HIS A 157 48.96 -11.34 -5.50
C HIS A 157 49.30 -12.78 -5.92
N GLN A 158 48.77 -13.20 -7.08
CA GLN A 158 49.03 -14.50 -7.68
C GLN A 158 49.50 -14.35 -9.14
N SER A 159 50.35 -15.24 -9.61
CA SER A 159 50.92 -15.21 -10.95
C SER A 159 50.39 -16.32 -11.87
N TYR A 160 49.40 -17.09 -11.46
CA TYR A 160 48.81 -18.13 -12.29
C TYR A 160 47.92 -17.53 -13.39
N THR A 161 47.81 -18.21 -14.52
CA THR A 161 47.03 -17.81 -15.67
C THR A 161 45.63 -18.45 -15.59
N ASN A 162 44.72 -17.83 -14.90
CA ASN A 162 43.30 -18.17 -14.92
C ASN A 162 42.49 -17.05 -15.57
N ASP A 163 41.17 -17.25 -15.63
CA ASP A 163 40.24 -16.21 -15.97
C ASP A 163 40.35 -15.04 -14.98
N GLN A 164 40.10 -13.84 -15.48
CA GLN A 164 40.22 -12.60 -14.75
C GLN A 164 38.85 -11.87 -14.77
N VAL A 165 38.66 -11.00 -13.82
CA VAL A 165 37.50 -10.11 -13.77
C VAL A 165 37.88 -8.76 -14.36
N TYR A 166 37.14 -8.33 -15.34
CA TYR A 166 37.34 -7.08 -16.07
C TYR A 166 36.23 -6.08 -15.74
N GLY A 167 36.51 -4.78 -15.82
CA GLY A 167 35.51 -3.72 -15.71
C GLY A 167 34.53 -3.73 -16.90
N GLY A 168 33.33 -3.21 -16.68
CA GLY A 168 32.30 -3.11 -17.70
C GLY A 168 32.20 -1.71 -18.30
N GLU A 169 32.02 -1.63 -19.62
CA GLU A 169 31.87 -0.40 -20.37
C GLU A 169 30.61 -0.39 -21.25
N TYR A 170 30.02 0.78 -21.40
CA TYR A 170 28.99 1.00 -22.42
C TYR A 170 29.61 0.95 -23.82
N ARG A 171 28.93 0.31 -24.75
CA ARG A 171 29.27 0.32 -26.19
C ARG A 171 28.12 0.90 -26.99
N LEU A 172 28.22 2.19 -27.26
CA LEU A 172 27.19 2.99 -27.93
C LEU A 172 27.82 3.72 -29.10
N THR A 173 27.12 3.75 -30.21
CA THR A 173 27.48 4.56 -31.39
C THR A 173 26.21 5.30 -31.84
N SER A 174 26.34 6.26 -32.74
CA SER A 174 25.19 6.98 -33.29
C SER A 174 24.11 6.06 -33.86
N SER A 175 24.52 4.90 -34.39
CA SER A 175 23.60 3.88 -34.94
C SER A 175 23.22 2.76 -33.94
N VAL A 176 23.87 2.70 -32.79
CA VAL A 176 23.70 1.65 -31.76
C VAL A 176 23.60 2.30 -30.39
N LYS A 177 22.57 3.10 -30.18
CA LYS A 177 22.26 3.65 -28.85
C LYS A 177 20.75 3.67 -28.62
N PRO A 178 20.31 3.46 -27.38
CA PRO A 178 18.91 3.60 -27.04
C PRO A 178 18.40 5.01 -27.24
N SER A 179 17.12 5.14 -27.53
CA SER A 179 16.46 6.43 -27.65
C SER A 179 16.59 7.24 -26.35
N GLY A 180 17.02 8.51 -26.46
CA GLY A 180 17.20 9.40 -25.32
C GLY A 180 18.58 9.32 -24.64
N TRP A 181 19.42 8.33 -24.98
CA TRP A 181 20.76 8.24 -24.41
C TRP A 181 21.77 9.12 -25.18
N SER A 182 22.75 9.63 -24.44
CA SER A 182 23.87 10.38 -25.02
C SER A 182 24.98 9.44 -25.52
N GLU A 183 25.59 9.77 -26.66
CA GLU A 183 26.80 9.09 -27.15
C GLU A 183 28.00 9.31 -26.21
N SER A 184 27.97 10.33 -25.36
CA SER A 184 29.02 10.58 -24.38
C SER A 184 29.18 9.46 -23.34
N LEU A 185 28.22 8.55 -23.22
CA LEU A 185 28.35 7.32 -22.42
C LEU A 185 29.20 6.25 -23.10
N ASN A 186 29.46 6.34 -24.42
CA ASN A 186 30.26 5.35 -25.10
C ASN A 186 31.67 5.22 -24.51
N GLN A 187 32.12 4.00 -24.29
CA GLN A 187 33.42 3.67 -23.69
C GLN A 187 33.58 4.20 -22.25
N LYS A 188 32.51 4.49 -21.54
CA LYS A 188 32.54 4.86 -20.13
C LYS A 188 32.27 3.64 -19.27
N GLU A 189 32.91 3.59 -18.11
CA GLU A 189 32.68 2.57 -17.10
C GLU A 189 31.25 2.67 -16.57
N ILE A 190 30.67 1.51 -16.30
CA ILE A 190 29.29 1.40 -15.86
C ILE A 190 29.23 1.28 -14.33
N PRO A 191 28.56 2.18 -13.63
CA PRO A 191 28.30 2.03 -12.20
C PRO A 191 27.21 0.98 -11.94
N CYS A 192 27.19 0.47 -10.72
CA CYS A 192 26.10 -0.35 -10.21
C CYS A 192 25.85 -0.07 -8.72
N SER A 193 24.65 -0.32 -8.28
CA SER A 193 24.27 -0.27 -6.85
C SER A 193 23.52 -1.55 -6.48
N VAL A 194 23.88 -2.14 -5.37
CA VAL A 194 23.11 -3.22 -4.75
C VAL A 194 22.14 -2.59 -3.76
N CYS A 195 20.86 -2.78 -4.03
CA CYS A 195 19.76 -2.16 -3.31
C CYS A 195 19.00 -3.20 -2.49
N TYR A 196 18.60 -2.82 -1.28
CA TYR A 196 17.74 -3.60 -0.41
C TYR A 196 16.37 -2.94 -0.31
N GLN A 197 15.34 -3.67 -0.65
CA GLN A 197 13.96 -3.21 -0.54
C GLN A 197 13.23 -3.98 0.56
N GLN A 198 12.88 -3.25 1.60
CA GLN A 198 12.14 -3.79 2.74
C GLN A 198 10.72 -4.19 2.36
N ARG A 199 10.15 -5.14 3.12
CA ARG A 199 8.77 -5.60 2.98
C ARG A 199 8.44 -6.14 1.58
N ARG A 200 9.42 -6.76 0.95
CA ARG A 200 9.30 -7.50 -0.30
C ARG A 200 9.76 -8.94 -0.12
N SER A 201 9.23 -9.84 -0.92
CA SER A 201 9.52 -11.27 -0.85
C SER A 201 10.06 -11.86 -2.14
N ALA A 202 10.01 -11.09 -3.25
CA ALA A 202 10.46 -11.56 -4.55
C ALA A 202 10.99 -10.41 -5.41
N VAL A 203 11.94 -10.72 -6.29
CA VAL A 203 12.48 -9.83 -7.33
C VAL A 203 12.28 -10.50 -8.67
N LEU A 204 11.88 -9.73 -9.69
CA LEU A 204 11.69 -10.19 -11.05
C LEU A 204 12.16 -9.13 -12.05
N MET A 205 13.10 -9.47 -12.93
CA MET A 205 13.43 -8.68 -14.12
C MET A 205 12.53 -9.15 -15.27
N ILE A 206 11.79 -8.23 -15.88
CA ILE A 206 10.87 -8.51 -16.97
C ILE A 206 11.41 -7.86 -18.24
N PRO A 207 11.94 -8.64 -19.19
CA PRO A 207 12.36 -8.11 -20.49
C PRO A 207 11.14 -7.80 -21.38
N GLY A 208 11.29 -6.83 -22.26
CA GLY A 208 10.24 -6.40 -23.18
C GLY A 208 9.18 -5.47 -22.59
N ARG A 209 9.34 -5.02 -21.35
CA ARG A 209 8.36 -4.15 -20.67
C ARG A 209 9.03 -2.97 -19.96
N LYS A 210 8.30 -1.85 -19.84
CA LYS A 210 8.66 -0.70 -18.98
C LYS A 210 7.90 -0.71 -17.66
N THR A 211 6.88 -1.54 -17.52
CA THR A 211 5.96 -1.55 -16.36
C THR A 211 5.81 -2.96 -15.81
N CYS A 212 5.71 -3.04 -14.51
CA CYS A 212 5.44 -4.30 -13.82
C CYS A 212 3.99 -4.78 -14.04
N TYR A 213 3.76 -6.06 -13.84
CA TYR A 213 2.39 -6.60 -13.80
C TYR A 213 1.67 -6.18 -12.52
N LYS A 214 0.34 -6.29 -12.51
CA LYS A 214 -0.50 -5.95 -11.37
C LYS A 214 -0.03 -6.69 -10.10
N GLY A 215 0.11 -5.95 -9.01
CA GLY A 215 0.57 -6.48 -7.73
C GLY A 215 2.09 -6.54 -7.56
N TRP A 216 2.86 -6.02 -8.52
CA TRP A 216 4.31 -5.84 -8.43
C TRP A 216 4.65 -4.35 -8.45
N ASN A 217 5.66 -3.97 -7.70
CA ASN A 217 6.16 -2.60 -7.61
C ASN A 217 7.37 -2.43 -8.52
N SER A 218 7.43 -1.32 -9.24
CA SER A 218 8.56 -1.02 -10.11
C SER A 218 9.69 -0.39 -9.31
N GLU A 219 10.86 -0.99 -9.35
CA GLU A 219 12.08 -0.43 -8.78
C GLU A 219 12.75 0.52 -9.77
N TYR A 220 13.01 0.04 -10.98
CA TYR A 220 13.47 0.85 -12.08
C TYR A 220 13.17 0.15 -13.42
N HIS A 221 13.26 0.90 -14.50
CA HIS A 221 13.16 0.38 -15.86
C HIS A 221 14.26 0.95 -16.75
N GLY A 222 14.49 0.32 -17.86
CA GLY A 222 15.52 0.76 -18.80
C GLY A 222 15.59 -0.09 -20.05
N TYR A 223 16.80 -0.29 -20.53
CA TYR A 223 17.09 -1.06 -21.73
C TYR A 223 17.81 -2.37 -21.39
N LEU A 224 17.38 -3.44 -22.06
CA LEU A 224 18.05 -4.73 -21.95
C LEU A 224 19.36 -4.68 -22.71
N MET A 225 20.46 -4.98 -22.04
CA MET A 225 21.80 -4.95 -22.60
C MET A 225 22.53 -6.27 -22.39
N SER A 226 23.43 -6.58 -23.27
CA SER A 226 24.36 -7.71 -23.19
C SER A 226 25.54 -7.46 -24.12
N ASP A 227 26.39 -8.45 -24.35
CA ASP A 227 27.51 -8.31 -25.28
C ASP A 227 27.06 -8.38 -26.76
N HIS A 228 27.94 -8.00 -27.68
CA HIS A 228 27.65 -8.03 -29.10
C HIS A 228 27.54 -9.47 -29.64
N LYS A 229 26.72 -9.66 -30.69
CA LYS A 229 26.49 -10.98 -31.32
C LYS A 229 27.73 -11.70 -31.84
N THR A 230 28.83 -10.98 -32.03
CA THR A 230 30.13 -11.55 -32.51
C THR A 230 31.10 -11.81 -31.36
N HIS A 231 30.74 -11.44 -30.14
CA HIS A 231 31.53 -11.67 -28.95
C HIS A 231 31.09 -12.95 -28.23
N HIS A 232 31.76 -13.29 -27.15
CA HIS A 232 31.36 -14.43 -26.33
C HIS A 232 30.16 -14.10 -25.50
N ARG A 233 29.40 -15.14 -25.13
CA ARG A 233 28.10 -15.00 -24.46
C ARG A 233 28.24 -14.36 -23.08
N ARG A 234 27.28 -13.50 -22.75
CA ARG A 234 27.13 -12.82 -21.47
C ARG A 234 25.67 -12.80 -21.05
N ASP A 235 25.44 -12.71 -19.76
CA ASP A 235 24.11 -12.55 -19.19
C ASP A 235 23.45 -11.22 -19.61
N TYR A 236 22.13 -11.20 -19.57
CA TYR A 236 21.36 -10.00 -19.88
C TYR A 236 21.22 -9.13 -18.64
N ALA A 237 21.46 -7.84 -18.77
CA ALA A 237 21.27 -6.85 -17.72
C ALA A 237 20.20 -5.83 -18.10
N CYS A 238 19.35 -5.48 -17.14
CA CYS A 238 18.44 -4.35 -17.27
C CYS A 238 19.16 -3.09 -16.83
N VAL A 239 19.66 -2.28 -17.75
CA VAL A 239 20.38 -1.04 -17.47
C VAL A 239 19.41 0.11 -17.40
N ASP A 240 19.48 0.88 -16.30
CA ASP A 240 18.53 1.96 -15.99
C ASP A 240 18.40 2.97 -17.14
N ILE A 241 17.18 3.45 -17.38
CA ILE A 241 16.89 4.45 -18.43
C ILE A 241 17.70 5.74 -18.25
N ASN A 242 18.03 6.09 -17.02
CA ASN A 242 18.84 7.24 -16.64
C ASN A 242 20.30 6.87 -16.40
N ALA A 243 20.84 5.96 -17.21
CA ALA A 243 22.23 5.50 -17.08
C ALA A 243 23.23 6.65 -17.05
N GLU A 244 24.25 6.49 -16.22
CA GLU A 244 25.32 7.45 -16.00
C GLU A 244 26.71 6.76 -16.06
N PRO A 245 27.81 7.49 -16.25
CA PRO A 245 29.15 6.92 -16.16
C PRO A 245 29.61 6.83 -14.70
N LEU A 246 30.57 5.92 -14.41
CA LEU A 246 31.18 5.83 -13.07
C LEU A 246 31.95 7.12 -12.75
N ASP A 247 33.19 7.26 -13.20
CA ASP A 247 34.02 8.45 -12.95
C ASP A 247 34.84 8.88 -14.18
N ASN A 248 34.85 8.07 -15.24
CA ASN A 248 35.54 8.28 -16.50
C ASN A 248 37.09 8.18 -16.45
N LEU A 249 37.65 7.52 -15.45
CA LEU A 249 39.09 7.46 -15.30
C LEU A 249 39.77 6.49 -16.27
N ASN A 250 39.11 5.36 -16.61
CA ASN A 250 39.68 4.27 -17.40
C ASN A 250 38.82 3.88 -18.64
N GLY A 251 38.05 4.82 -19.16
CA GLY A 251 37.21 4.55 -20.31
C GLY A 251 37.97 4.16 -21.56
N GLY A 252 37.51 3.15 -22.30
CA GLY A 252 38.12 2.63 -23.52
C GLY A 252 39.12 1.52 -23.33
N ALA A 253 39.31 1.01 -22.11
CA ALA A 253 40.20 -0.11 -21.80
C ALA A 253 39.64 -1.47 -22.28
N SER A 254 38.35 -1.53 -22.60
CA SER A 254 37.62 -2.75 -22.95
C SER A 254 37.46 -3.68 -21.75
N GLY A 255 36.95 -4.88 -21.93
CA GLY A 255 36.63 -5.83 -20.87
C GLY A 255 35.23 -6.40 -21.08
N ALA A 256 34.37 -6.24 -20.10
CA ALA A 256 32.95 -6.58 -20.21
C ALA A 256 32.19 -5.49 -21.00
N LEU A 257 31.61 -5.80 -22.13
CA LEU A 257 31.01 -4.81 -23.02
C LEU A 257 29.47 -4.90 -23.01
N PHE A 258 28.81 -3.74 -22.92
CA PHE A 258 27.37 -3.63 -22.83
C PHE A 258 26.78 -2.93 -24.04
N TYR A 259 26.14 -3.71 -24.91
CA TYR A 259 25.44 -3.25 -26.09
C TYR A 259 23.92 -3.28 -25.87
N PRO A 260 23.16 -2.29 -26.33
CA PRO A 260 21.71 -2.35 -26.33
C PRO A 260 21.22 -3.43 -27.29
N LEU A 261 20.17 -4.12 -26.90
CA LEU A 261 19.56 -5.19 -27.68
C LEU A 261 18.36 -4.68 -28.47
N ARG A 262 18.18 -5.25 -29.65
CA ARG A 262 16.99 -5.05 -30.47
C ARG A 262 16.29 -6.37 -30.77
N THR A 263 15.00 -6.28 -30.97
CA THR A 263 14.17 -7.40 -31.41
C THR A 263 14.54 -7.83 -32.81
N ASN A 264 14.41 -9.12 -33.08
CA ASN A 264 14.52 -9.67 -34.42
C ASN A 264 13.37 -10.66 -34.64
N CYS A 265 12.45 -10.30 -35.56
CA CYS A 265 11.30 -11.14 -35.87
C CYS A 265 11.72 -12.42 -36.60
N GLY A 266 10.93 -13.48 -36.46
CA GLY A 266 11.18 -14.81 -36.99
C GLY A 266 10.62 -15.82 -36.00
N SER A 267 11.46 -16.53 -35.28
CA SER A 267 11.02 -17.33 -34.13
C SER A 267 10.47 -16.45 -32.98
N LEU A 268 10.93 -15.21 -32.88
CA LEU A 268 10.23 -14.20 -32.06
C LEU A 268 8.96 -13.76 -32.79
N ARG A 269 7.81 -13.95 -32.13
CA ARG A 269 6.52 -13.67 -32.74
C ARG A 269 6.29 -12.16 -32.93
N CYS A 270 6.03 -11.75 -34.14
CA CYS A 270 5.66 -10.38 -34.48
C CYS A 270 4.33 -10.37 -35.28
N PRO A 271 3.23 -9.79 -34.77
CA PRO A 271 3.07 -9.19 -33.45
C PRO A 271 3.04 -10.23 -32.30
N PRO A 272 3.12 -9.85 -31.00
CA PRO A 272 3.04 -8.49 -30.48
C PRO A 272 4.36 -7.71 -30.48
N TYR A 273 5.49 -8.36 -30.75
CA TYR A 273 6.76 -7.66 -30.89
C TYR A 273 6.85 -6.94 -32.25
N THR A 274 7.68 -5.91 -32.30
CA THR A 274 8.00 -5.18 -33.52
C THR A 274 9.47 -5.43 -33.86
N ASP A 275 9.78 -5.60 -35.14
CA ASP A 275 11.15 -5.87 -35.56
C ASP A 275 12.07 -4.67 -35.37
N SER A 276 13.33 -4.94 -35.03
CA SER A 276 14.44 -3.97 -35.00
C SER A 276 14.23 -2.78 -34.04
N VAL A 277 13.45 -2.96 -32.96
CA VAL A 277 13.25 -1.95 -31.90
C VAL A 277 14.02 -2.32 -30.64
N ASP A 278 14.42 -1.29 -29.86
CA ASP A 278 15.08 -1.48 -28.57
C ASP A 278 14.24 -2.32 -27.61
N VAL A 279 14.89 -3.22 -26.91
CA VAL A 279 14.23 -4.07 -25.91
C VAL A 279 14.26 -3.37 -24.57
N PHE A 280 13.09 -2.96 -24.08
CA PHE A 280 12.95 -2.44 -22.72
C PHE A 280 13.06 -3.57 -21.68
N CYS A 281 13.29 -3.15 -20.44
CA CYS A 281 13.20 -4.03 -19.28
C CYS A 281 12.74 -3.25 -18.05
N VAL A 282 12.22 -3.98 -17.08
CA VAL A 282 11.82 -3.41 -15.78
C VAL A 282 12.20 -4.40 -14.67
N VAL A 283 12.72 -3.90 -13.56
CA VAL A 283 12.96 -4.67 -12.34
C VAL A 283 11.82 -4.39 -11.37
N CYS A 284 11.20 -5.45 -10.92
CA CYS A 284 9.99 -5.45 -10.10
C CYS A 284 10.19 -6.20 -8.80
N THR A 285 9.53 -5.74 -7.73
CA THR A 285 9.49 -6.44 -6.43
C THR A 285 8.05 -6.67 -5.97
N LYS A 286 7.87 -7.67 -5.10
CA LYS A 286 6.55 -7.97 -4.53
C LYS A 286 6.67 -8.33 -3.05
#